data_1fbba8f05caabb68afe164cf8b687f78
#
_entry.id   1fbba8f05caabb68afe164cf8b687f78
#
_cell.length_a   1.000
_cell.length_b   1.000
_cell.length_c   1.000
_cell.angle_alpha   90.00
_cell.angle_beta   90.00
_cell.angle_gamma   90.00
#
_symmetry.space_group_name_H-M   'P 1'
#
loop_
_entity.id
_entity.type
_entity.pdbx_description
1 polymer ?
#
loop_
_entity_poly.entity_id
_entity_poly.type
_entity_poly.pdbx_seq_one_letter_code
_entity_poly.pdbx_strand_id
1 'polypeptide(L)'
;MSGKLYIVGVGPGHHDHMTYRAKQVIEESDTIVGYATYVNLVEDLIQGKEIHSYAMTQEVERAHQCIDLAKDGKIVSLVSSGDPGIYGMAGLIFEILAESGWDPKNDLQVELVPGVSALNSCASIIGSPLMTDFAVLSMSDLLVPWEIIVKRVEAAAQGDFVLVIYNPSSKKRIHQLQDTRKLLLKYRKPSTPVAIIKGAFRDSQTVVMTDLEHMENYADKLGMISTVIIGNSSTYNFKDLMINPRGYKSKYNLDEPEIKN
;
A
#
# COMPACT_ATOMS: atom_id res chain seq x y z
N MET A 1 -14.70 31.77 5.74
CA MET A 1 -13.42 31.08 6.07
C MET A 1 -13.08 30.21 4.87
N SER A 2 -11.83 30.17 4.45
CA SER A 2 -11.41 29.24 3.39
C SER A 2 -11.54 27.82 3.92
N GLY A 3 -12.13 26.92 3.15
CA GLY A 3 -12.20 25.52 3.50
C GLY A 3 -10.83 24.85 3.46
N LYS A 4 -10.78 23.58 3.83
CA LYS A 4 -9.55 22.78 3.86
C LYS A 4 -9.79 21.37 3.33
N LEU A 5 -8.83 20.85 2.58
CA LEU A 5 -8.82 19.48 2.10
C LEU A 5 -7.71 18.68 2.80
N TYR A 6 -8.09 17.65 3.52
CA TYR A 6 -7.18 16.63 4.03
C TYR A 6 -7.24 15.40 3.13
N ILE A 7 -6.09 14.91 2.69
CA ILE A 7 -5.94 13.65 1.97
C ILE A 7 -5.37 12.65 2.98
N VAL A 8 -6.20 11.74 3.49
CA VAL A 8 -5.91 11.03 4.74
C VAL A 8 -5.67 9.54 4.52
N GLY A 9 -4.51 9.06 4.97
CA GLY A 9 -4.23 7.64 5.11
C GLY A 9 -4.74 7.10 6.45
N VAL A 10 -5.75 6.24 6.41
CA VAL A 10 -6.32 5.66 7.63
C VAL A 10 -5.61 4.39 8.09
N GLY A 11 -4.50 4.03 7.45
CA GLY A 11 -3.78 2.82 7.79
C GLY A 11 -4.45 1.54 7.25
N PRO A 12 -4.04 0.36 7.76
CA PRO A 12 -4.47 -0.93 7.20
C PRO A 12 -5.92 -1.31 7.51
N GLY A 13 -6.47 -0.80 8.59
CA GLY A 13 -7.87 -1.06 8.93
C GLY A 13 -8.21 -1.03 10.42
N HIS A 14 -7.29 -1.42 11.33
CA HIS A 14 -7.52 -1.30 12.77
C HIS A 14 -7.01 0.05 13.29
N HIS A 15 -7.74 0.66 14.23
CA HIS A 15 -7.44 1.99 14.77
C HIS A 15 -6.09 2.08 15.48
N ASP A 16 -5.61 1.00 16.10
CA ASP A 16 -4.27 0.95 16.72
C ASP A 16 -3.14 1.23 15.73
N HIS A 17 -3.40 1.05 14.43
CA HIS A 17 -2.46 1.29 13.34
C HIS A 17 -2.76 2.58 12.55
N MET A 18 -3.71 3.39 13.02
CA MET A 18 -3.98 4.73 12.48
C MET A 18 -2.99 5.73 13.09
N THR A 19 -2.49 6.66 12.29
CA THR A 19 -1.68 7.74 12.85
C THR A 19 -2.56 8.67 13.70
N TYR A 20 -1.99 9.21 14.76
CA TYR A 20 -2.71 10.16 15.61
C TYR A 20 -3.21 11.38 14.81
N ARG A 21 -2.41 11.85 13.83
CA ARG A 21 -2.82 12.96 12.96
C ARG A 21 -4.01 12.59 12.07
N ALA A 22 -4.05 11.37 11.53
CA ALA A 22 -5.18 10.93 10.72
C ALA A 22 -6.49 10.94 11.52
N LYS A 23 -6.47 10.44 12.75
CA LYS A 23 -7.64 10.49 13.64
C LYS A 23 -8.07 11.93 13.90
N GLN A 24 -7.15 12.80 14.27
CA GLN A 24 -7.42 14.20 14.58
C GLN A 24 -8.08 14.94 13.40
N VAL A 25 -7.54 14.82 12.18
CA VAL A 25 -8.12 15.54 11.03
C VAL A 25 -9.48 14.99 10.60
N ILE A 26 -9.74 13.67 10.80
CA ILE A 26 -11.05 13.09 10.58
C ILE A 26 -12.06 13.67 11.59
N GLU A 27 -11.68 13.79 12.85
CA GLU A 27 -12.52 14.39 13.90
C GLU A 27 -12.80 15.88 13.65
N GLU A 28 -11.82 16.64 13.13
CA GLU A 28 -11.95 18.06 12.77
C GLU A 28 -12.82 18.33 11.53
N SER A 29 -13.02 17.33 10.66
CA SER A 29 -13.68 17.51 9.36
C SER A 29 -15.21 17.59 9.48
N ASP A 30 -15.80 18.44 8.63
CA ASP A 30 -17.26 18.52 8.46
C ASP A 30 -17.78 17.41 7.56
N THR A 31 -16.97 17.07 6.53
CA THR A 31 -17.34 16.17 5.46
C THR A 31 -16.29 15.10 5.25
N ILE A 32 -16.74 13.87 5.10
CA ILE A 32 -15.90 12.71 4.78
C ILE A 32 -16.22 12.22 3.38
N VAL A 33 -15.19 12.06 2.57
CA VAL A 33 -15.29 11.55 1.20
C VAL A 33 -14.40 10.31 1.06
N GLY A 34 -14.86 9.26 0.41
CA GLY A 34 -14.04 8.08 0.23
C GLY A 34 -14.68 6.97 -0.59
N TYR A 35 -13.89 5.94 -0.89
CA TYR A 35 -14.42 4.66 -1.33
C TYR A 35 -15.17 4.02 -0.16
N ALA A 36 -16.38 3.48 -0.41
CA ALA A 36 -17.27 2.99 0.64
C ALA A 36 -16.57 2.05 1.64
N THR A 37 -15.74 1.13 1.15
CA THR A 37 -14.98 0.21 2.01
C THR A 37 -14.00 0.95 2.94
N TYR A 38 -13.46 2.10 2.54
CA TYR A 38 -12.52 2.88 3.35
C TYR A 38 -13.25 3.78 4.35
N VAL A 39 -14.40 4.32 3.98
CA VAL A 39 -15.29 5.06 4.87
C VAL A 39 -15.73 4.18 6.04
N ASN A 40 -16.06 2.92 5.77
CA ASN A 40 -16.45 1.96 6.81
C ASN A 40 -15.32 1.65 7.82
N LEU A 41 -14.03 1.85 7.44
CA LEU A 41 -12.91 1.65 8.38
C LEU A 41 -12.83 2.71 9.48
N VAL A 42 -13.56 3.80 9.34
CA VAL A 42 -13.57 4.95 10.27
C VAL A 42 -14.98 5.32 10.73
N GLU A 43 -15.95 4.41 10.58
CA GLU A 43 -17.37 4.66 10.82
C GLU A 43 -17.66 5.22 12.22
N ASP A 44 -16.94 4.78 13.22
CA ASP A 44 -17.07 5.25 14.61
C ASP A 44 -16.54 6.68 14.84
N LEU A 45 -15.63 7.18 13.97
CA LEU A 45 -15.06 8.53 14.04
C LEU A 45 -15.87 9.58 13.26
N ILE A 46 -16.82 9.15 12.43
CA ILE A 46 -17.50 10.03 11.47
C ILE A 46 -18.99 10.21 11.74
N GLN A 47 -19.46 9.83 12.92
CA GLN A 47 -20.87 9.98 13.28
C GLN A 47 -21.29 11.45 13.29
N GLY A 48 -22.43 11.74 12.67
CA GLY A 48 -22.99 13.10 12.56
C GLY A 48 -22.32 13.99 11.50
N LYS A 49 -21.36 13.45 10.73
CA LYS A 49 -20.72 14.16 9.63
C LYS A 49 -21.43 13.92 8.30
N GLU A 50 -21.24 14.83 7.36
CA GLU A 50 -21.68 14.61 5.97
C GLU A 50 -20.78 13.58 5.31
N ILE A 51 -21.35 12.57 4.65
CA ILE A 51 -20.61 11.44 4.07
C ILE A 51 -20.91 11.31 2.58
N HIS A 52 -19.85 11.32 1.76
CA HIS A 52 -19.91 11.01 0.34
C HIS A 52 -19.15 9.72 0.05
N SER A 53 -19.88 8.63 -0.11
CA SER A 53 -19.33 7.31 -0.43
C SER A 53 -19.40 7.02 -1.91
N TYR A 54 -18.29 6.57 -2.48
CA TYR A 54 -18.15 6.27 -3.90
C TYR A 54 -17.88 4.79 -4.14
N ALA A 55 -18.25 4.33 -5.32
CA ALA A 55 -17.86 3.01 -5.81
C ALA A 55 -16.41 3.04 -6.35
N MET A 56 -15.89 1.86 -6.65
CA MET A 56 -14.64 1.71 -7.40
C MET A 56 -14.83 2.27 -8.82
N THR A 57 -13.76 2.78 -9.42
CA THR A 57 -13.75 3.43 -10.75
C THR A 57 -14.37 4.83 -10.81
N GLN A 58 -14.67 5.45 -9.67
CA GLN A 58 -15.16 6.83 -9.56
C GLN A 58 -14.09 7.75 -8.93
N GLU A 59 -12.81 7.47 -9.19
CA GLU A 59 -11.69 8.21 -8.58
C GLU A 59 -11.70 9.68 -8.97
N VAL A 60 -11.91 9.99 -10.26
CA VAL A 60 -11.91 11.36 -10.81
C VAL A 60 -13.10 12.16 -10.26
N GLU A 61 -14.29 11.58 -10.27
CA GLU A 61 -15.49 12.21 -9.71
C GLU A 61 -15.32 12.52 -8.22
N ARG A 62 -14.82 11.54 -7.45
CA ARG A 62 -14.53 11.68 -6.02
C ARG A 62 -13.49 12.77 -5.75
N ALA A 63 -12.46 12.88 -6.59
CA ALA A 63 -11.43 13.91 -6.46
C ALA A 63 -11.99 15.31 -6.68
N HIS A 64 -12.77 15.52 -7.73
CA HIS A 64 -13.45 16.80 -7.96
C HIS A 64 -14.39 17.17 -6.83
N GLN A 65 -15.22 16.24 -6.37
CA GLN A 65 -16.14 16.47 -5.26
C GLN A 65 -15.41 16.96 -3.99
N CYS A 66 -14.27 16.35 -3.63
CA CYS A 66 -13.48 16.79 -2.48
C CYS A 66 -13.00 18.24 -2.63
N ILE A 67 -12.48 18.57 -3.82
CA ILE A 67 -11.93 19.88 -4.11
C ILE A 67 -13.04 20.94 -4.09
N ASP A 68 -14.19 20.66 -4.70
CA ASP A 68 -15.32 21.58 -4.78
C ASP A 68 -15.92 21.86 -3.40
N LEU A 69 -16.18 20.82 -2.60
CA LEU A 69 -16.66 20.97 -1.22
C LEU A 69 -15.71 21.80 -0.36
N ALA A 70 -14.40 21.59 -0.53
CA ALA A 70 -13.42 22.35 0.21
C ALA A 70 -13.31 23.81 -0.29
N LYS A 71 -13.45 24.06 -1.60
CA LYS A 71 -13.55 25.44 -2.14
C LYS A 71 -14.80 26.16 -1.65
N ASP A 72 -15.90 25.44 -1.42
CA ASP A 72 -17.15 25.98 -0.85
C ASP A 72 -17.06 26.27 0.66
N GLY A 73 -15.88 26.11 1.26
CA GLY A 73 -15.60 26.50 2.64
C GLY A 73 -15.71 25.38 3.67
N LYS A 74 -15.93 24.11 3.26
CA LYS A 74 -15.96 22.96 4.17
C LYS A 74 -14.57 22.47 4.54
N ILE A 75 -14.45 21.83 5.69
CA ILE A 75 -13.27 21.03 6.07
C ILE A 75 -13.56 19.59 5.63
N VAL A 76 -12.83 19.13 4.62
CA VAL A 76 -13.07 17.83 3.96
C VAL A 76 -11.93 16.87 4.22
N SER A 77 -12.23 15.64 4.65
CA SER A 77 -11.28 14.52 4.65
C SER A 77 -11.59 13.52 3.55
N LEU A 78 -10.67 13.38 2.60
CA LEU A 78 -10.65 12.29 1.63
C LEU A 78 -9.91 11.09 2.25
N VAL A 79 -10.64 10.07 2.66
CA VAL A 79 -10.07 8.90 3.35
C VAL A 79 -9.65 7.79 2.38
N SER A 80 -8.45 7.26 2.59
CA SER A 80 -7.87 6.13 1.86
C SER A 80 -7.28 5.09 2.80
N SER A 81 -7.48 3.81 2.52
CA SER A 81 -6.77 2.74 3.25
C SER A 81 -5.27 2.81 3.00
N GLY A 82 -4.46 2.45 3.99
CA GLY A 82 -3.01 2.53 3.92
C GLY A 82 -2.52 3.98 3.92
N ASP A 83 -1.68 4.30 2.96
CA ASP A 83 -1.12 5.64 2.71
C ASP A 83 -1.63 6.17 1.35
N PRO A 84 -2.19 7.39 1.29
CA PRO A 84 -2.75 7.93 0.05
C PRO A 84 -1.70 8.34 -0.98
N GLY A 85 -0.42 8.45 -0.60
CA GLY A 85 0.72 8.69 -1.50
C GLY A 85 1.29 7.43 -2.14
N ILE A 86 0.86 6.22 -1.69
CA ILE A 86 1.32 4.94 -2.24
C ILE A 86 0.18 4.26 -2.99
N TYR A 87 0.13 4.45 -4.31
CA TYR A 87 -0.94 3.97 -5.20
C TYR A 87 -2.35 4.39 -4.75
N GLY A 88 -2.44 5.54 -4.08
CA GLY A 88 -3.69 6.11 -3.56
C GLY A 88 -4.12 7.38 -4.27
N MET A 89 -5.01 8.13 -3.64
CA MET A 89 -5.69 9.28 -4.25
C MET A 89 -4.84 10.57 -4.31
N ALA A 90 -3.71 10.65 -3.61
CA ALA A 90 -2.94 11.88 -3.51
C ALA A 90 -2.45 12.39 -4.87
N GLY A 91 -1.92 11.48 -5.72
CA GLY A 91 -1.45 11.84 -7.05
C GLY A 91 -2.53 12.53 -7.88
N LEU A 92 -3.71 11.91 -7.98
CA LEU A 92 -4.83 12.45 -8.75
C LEU A 92 -5.31 13.82 -8.23
N ILE A 93 -5.40 14.02 -6.92
CA ILE A 93 -5.77 15.31 -6.33
C ILE A 93 -4.76 16.40 -6.73
N PHE A 94 -3.47 16.12 -6.59
CA PHE A 94 -2.44 17.09 -6.95
C PHE A 94 -2.34 17.35 -8.45
N GLU A 95 -2.59 16.36 -9.30
CA GLU A 95 -2.69 16.55 -10.76
C GLU A 95 -3.83 17.50 -11.12
N ILE A 96 -5.04 17.30 -10.60
CA ILE A 96 -6.19 18.19 -10.82
C ILE A 96 -5.91 19.62 -10.33
N LEU A 97 -5.34 19.74 -9.14
CA LEU A 97 -4.98 21.04 -8.57
C LEU A 97 -3.93 21.76 -9.42
N ALA A 98 -2.89 21.05 -9.87
CA ALA A 98 -1.85 21.60 -10.74
C ALA A 98 -2.43 22.09 -12.10
N GLU A 99 -3.29 21.30 -12.74
CA GLU A 99 -3.96 21.67 -13.99
C GLU A 99 -4.88 22.91 -13.82
N SER A 100 -5.46 23.10 -12.62
CA SER A 100 -6.28 24.28 -12.31
C SER A 100 -5.48 25.56 -12.00
N GLY A 101 -4.14 25.47 -11.97
CA GLY A 101 -3.26 26.59 -11.61
C GLY A 101 -3.27 26.93 -10.12
N TRP A 102 -3.60 25.95 -9.24
CA TRP A 102 -3.64 26.13 -7.80
C TRP A 102 -2.31 26.59 -7.20
N ASP A 103 -2.38 27.62 -6.35
CA ASP A 103 -1.24 28.13 -5.57
C ASP A 103 -1.37 27.68 -4.10
N PRO A 104 -0.46 26.80 -3.60
CA PRO A 104 -0.55 26.28 -2.24
C PRO A 104 -0.43 27.34 -1.13
N LYS A 105 0.01 28.58 -1.46
CA LYS A 105 0.15 29.67 -0.49
C LYS A 105 -1.09 30.55 -0.40
N ASN A 106 -1.81 30.70 -1.50
CA ASN A 106 -2.87 31.70 -1.63
C ASN A 106 -4.26 31.09 -1.84
N ASP A 107 -4.33 29.84 -2.26
CA ASP A 107 -5.60 29.15 -2.57
C ASP A 107 -6.04 28.20 -1.45
N LEU A 108 -6.81 27.18 -1.84
CA LEU A 108 -7.30 26.13 -0.97
C LEU A 108 -6.15 25.46 -0.20
N GLN A 109 -6.28 25.40 1.12
CA GLN A 109 -5.34 24.65 1.94
C GLN A 109 -5.51 23.14 1.74
N VAL A 110 -4.42 22.47 1.37
CA VAL A 110 -4.38 21.03 1.18
C VAL A 110 -3.30 20.41 2.05
N GLU A 111 -3.66 19.41 2.85
CA GLU A 111 -2.71 18.67 3.69
C GLU A 111 -2.77 17.19 3.38
N LEU A 112 -1.63 16.61 3.02
CA LEU A 112 -1.47 15.16 2.88
C LEU A 112 -1.08 14.57 4.24
N VAL A 113 -1.95 13.72 4.79
CA VAL A 113 -1.76 13.05 6.08
C VAL A 113 -1.37 11.60 5.83
N PRO A 114 -0.13 11.20 6.15
CA PRO A 114 0.35 9.86 5.87
C PRO A 114 -0.35 8.81 6.74
N GLY A 115 -0.43 7.59 6.22
CA GLY A 115 -0.92 6.42 6.92
C GLY A 115 0.06 5.25 6.90
N VAL A 116 -0.14 4.25 7.75
CA VAL A 116 0.64 3.01 7.70
C VAL A 116 0.25 2.24 6.45
N SER A 117 1.16 2.18 5.48
CA SER A 117 0.91 1.53 4.19
C SER A 117 0.82 0.01 4.29
N ALA A 118 0.22 -0.64 3.28
CA ALA A 118 0.21 -2.10 3.18
C ALA A 118 1.62 -2.70 3.14
N LEU A 119 2.60 -1.99 2.59
CA LEU A 119 4.02 -2.35 2.64
C LEU A 119 4.48 -2.62 4.07
N ASN A 120 4.30 -1.65 4.96
CA ASN A 120 4.73 -1.74 6.36
C ASN A 120 3.88 -2.73 7.17
N SER A 121 2.56 -2.64 7.03
CA SER A 121 1.62 -3.47 7.78
C SER A 121 1.75 -4.95 7.42
N CYS A 122 1.88 -5.30 6.14
CA CYS A 122 2.07 -6.68 5.74
C CYS A 122 3.45 -7.22 6.15
N ALA A 123 4.49 -6.42 6.01
CA ALA A 123 5.84 -6.83 6.44
C ALA A 123 5.92 -7.12 7.93
N SER A 124 5.31 -6.29 8.78
CA SER A 124 5.33 -6.48 10.24
C SER A 124 4.62 -7.75 10.73
N ILE A 125 3.62 -8.23 9.99
CA ILE A 125 2.89 -9.46 10.31
C ILE A 125 3.75 -10.71 10.11
N ILE A 126 4.64 -10.68 9.11
CA ILE A 126 5.42 -11.85 8.69
C ILE A 126 6.89 -11.81 9.15
N GLY A 127 7.29 -10.82 9.94
CA GLY A 127 8.65 -10.72 10.50
C GLY A 127 9.43 -9.51 10.01
N SER A 128 10.60 -9.75 9.39
CA SER A 128 11.49 -8.68 8.93
C SER A 128 11.97 -8.88 7.48
N PRO A 129 11.05 -8.90 6.50
CA PRO A 129 11.40 -9.20 5.11
C PRO A 129 12.07 -8.03 4.36
N LEU A 130 12.02 -6.80 4.90
CA LEU A 130 12.39 -5.56 4.21
C LEU A 130 13.66 -4.92 4.81
N MET A 131 14.63 -5.72 5.22
CA MET A 131 15.83 -5.20 5.91
C MET A 131 16.95 -4.81 4.97
N THR A 132 16.88 -5.19 3.69
CA THR A 132 17.75 -4.71 2.61
C THR A 132 16.93 -3.91 1.59
N ASP A 133 17.48 -3.65 0.41
CA ASP A 133 16.81 -2.89 -0.62
C ASP A 133 15.57 -3.63 -1.15
N PHE A 134 14.50 -2.91 -1.33
CA PHE A 134 13.24 -3.45 -1.82
C PHE A 134 12.59 -2.55 -2.88
N ALA A 135 11.82 -3.15 -3.75
CA ALA A 135 11.03 -2.45 -4.77
C ALA A 135 9.53 -2.68 -4.52
N VAL A 136 8.77 -1.59 -4.59
CA VAL A 136 7.31 -1.62 -4.50
C VAL A 136 6.73 -1.49 -5.91
N LEU A 137 5.90 -2.46 -6.30
CA LEU A 137 5.38 -2.57 -7.65
C LEU A 137 3.86 -2.82 -7.62
N SER A 138 3.11 -2.15 -8.49
CA SER A 138 1.70 -2.45 -8.70
C SER A 138 1.52 -3.27 -9.97
N MET A 139 0.73 -4.35 -9.89
CA MET A 139 0.36 -5.16 -11.06
C MET A 139 -0.88 -4.60 -11.78
N SER A 140 -1.31 -3.40 -11.43
CA SER A 140 -2.44 -2.77 -12.11
C SER A 140 -2.00 -2.19 -13.45
N ASP A 141 -2.51 -2.77 -14.52
CA ASP A 141 -2.31 -2.36 -15.91
C ASP A 141 -3.41 -1.40 -16.43
N LEU A 142 -4.17 -0.81 -15.51
CA LEU A 142 -5.25 0.11 -15.86
C LEU A 142 -4.72 1.43 -16.44
N LEU A 143 -3.68 1.99 -15.81
CA LEU A 143 -3.09 3.29 -16.19
C LEU A 143 -1.66 3.14 -16.73
N VAL A 144 -1.01 2.01 -16.48
CA VAL A 144 0.37 1.74 -16.90
C VAL A 144 0.38 0.48 -17.76
N PRO A 145 0.88 0.54 -19.01
CA PRO A 145 0.96 -0.65 -19.88
C PRO A 145 1.70 -1.81 -19.22
N TRP A 146 1.21 -3.04 -19.44
CA TRP A 146 1.77 -4.24 -18.83
C TRP A 146 3.27 -4.43 -19.15
N GLU A 147 3.69 -4.10 -20.36
CA GLU A 147 5.09 -4.18 -20.80
C GLU A 147 6.02 -3.30 -19.96
N ILE A 148 5.51 -2.15 -19.49
CA ILE A 148 6.27 -1.26 -18.59
C ILE A 148 6.38 -1.87 -17.20
N ILE A 149 5.32 -2.51 -16.70
CA ILE A 149 5.32 -3.21 -15.41
C ILE A 149 6.33 -4.37 -15.46
N VAL A 150 6.31 -5.17 -16.53
CA VAL A 150 7.24 -6.30 -16.74
C VAL A 150 8.70 -5.82 -16.70
N LYS A 151 9.04 -4.73 -17.40
CA LYS A 151 10.38 -4.14 -17.36
C LYS A 151 10.82 -3.74 -15.95
N ARG A 152 9.91 -3.19 -15.15
CA ARG A 152 10.18 -2.81 -13.76
C ARG A 152 10.41 -4.04 -12.86
N VAL A 153 9.59 -5.08 -13.03
CA VAL A 153 9.78 -6.36 -12.33
C VAL A 153 11.13 -6.96 -12.67
N GLU A 154 11.50 -6.98 -13.95
CA GLU A 154 12.77 -7.53 -14.41
C GLU A 154 13.97 -6.77 -13.86
N ALA A 155 13.96 -5.45 -13.91
CA ALA A 155 15.02 -4.61 -13.34
C ALA A 155 15.19 -4.84 -11.82
N ALA A 156 14.10 -4.95 -11.08
CA ALA A 156 14.14 -5.25 -9.65
C ALA A 156 14.59 -6.69 -9.36
N ALA A 157 14.29 -7.66 -10.25
CA ALA A 157 14.77 -9.03 -10.15
C ALA A 157 16.28 -9.11 -10.39
N GLN A 158 16.80 -8.41 -11.40
CA GLN A 158 18.24 -8.31 -11.71
C GLN A 158 19.03 -7.65 -10.59
N GLY A 159 18.46 -6.62 -9.95
CA GLY A 159 19.06 -5.96 -8.80
C GLY A 159 18.95 -6.73 -7.48
N ASP A 160 18.35 -7.92 -7.49
CA ASP A 160 18.10 -8.77 -6.32
C ASP A 160 17.34 -8.05 -5.18
N PHE A 161 16.40 -7.17 -5.52
CA PHE A 161 15.55 -6.48 -4.55
C PHE A 161 14.50 -7.43 -3.94
N VAL A 162 14.15 -7.25 -2.69
CA VAL A 162 12.89 -7.81 -2.18
C VAL A 162 11.73 -7.10 -2.88
N LEU A 163 10.72 -7.83 -3.33
CA LEU A 163 9.59 -7.26 -4.05
C LEU A 163 8.34 -7.19 -3.18
N VAL A 164 7.68 -6.03 -3.18
CA VAL A 164 6.36 -5.85 -2.56
C VAL A 164 5.36 -5.52 -3.66
N ILE A 165 4.47 -6.47 -3.90
CA ILE A 165 3.51 -6.42 -5.00
C ILE A 165 2.15 -5.95 -4.48
N TYR A 166 1.70 -4.81 -4.98
CA TYR A 166 0.35 -4.28 -4.81
C TYR A 166 -0.54 -4.68 -5.97
N ASN A 167 -1.84 -4.78 -5.73
CA ASN A 167 -2.84 -5.14 -6.74
C ASN A 167 -2.48 -6.43 -7.51
N PRO A 168 -2.07 -7.51 -6.83
CA PRO A 168 -1.51 -8.71 -7.47
C PRO A 168 -2.50 -9.41 -8.40
N SER A 169 -3.80 -9.23 -8.19
CA SER A 169 -4.86 -9.83 -8.99
C SER A 169 -6.16 -9.05 -8.89
N SER A 170 -7.02 -9.19 -9.89
CA SER A 170 -8.42 -8.76 -9.88
C SER A 170 -9.27 -9.75 -10.69
N LYS A 171 -10.60 -9.57 -10.70
CA LYS A 171 -11.50 -10.42 -11.52
C LYS A 171 -11.14 -10.46 -13.01
N LYS A 172 -10.49 -9.42 -13.53
CA LYS A 172 -10.07 -9.31 -14.95
C LYS A 172 -8.56 -9.54 -15.14
N ARG A 173 -7.77 -9.57 -14.07
CA ARG A 173 -6.30 -9.67 -14.08
C ARG A 173 -5.87 -10.90 -13.28
N ILE A 174 -5.78 -12.03 -13.95
CA ILE A 174 -5.41 -13.32 -13.33
C ILE A 174 -4.04 -13.83 -13.77
N HIS A 175 -3.52 -13.36 -14.94
CA HIS A 175 -2.26 -13.83 -15.50
C HIS A 175 -1.04 -13.05 -15.00
N GLN A 176 -1.20 -11.81 -14.52
CA GLN A 176 -0.08 -10.94 -14.12
C GLN A 176 0.82 -11.57 -13.05
N LEU A 177 0.23 -12.23 -12.06
CA LEU A 177 1.02 -12.90 -11.03
C LEU A 177 1.79 -14.12 -11.58
N GLN A 178 1.17 -14.87 -12.48
CA GLN A 178 1.80 -16.02 -13.15
C GLN A 178 2.97 -15.59 -14.04
N ASP A 179 2.79 -14.51 -14.81
CA ASP A 179 3.84 -13.96 -15.67
C ASP A 179 4.98 -13.38 -14.85
N THR A 180 4.66 -12.69 -13.73
CA THR A 180 5.64 -12.22 -12.75
C THR A 180 6.45 -13.40 -12.19
N ARG A 181 5.79 -14.49 -11.77
CA ARG A 181 6.45 -15.70 -11.29
C ARG A 181 7.40 -16.29 -12.34
N LYS A 182 6.92 -16.50 -13.56
CA LYS A 182 7.74 -17.04 -14.68
C LYS A 182 8.99 -16.18 -14.93
N LEU A 183 8.82 -14.86 -14.87
CA LEU A 183 9.93 -13.94 -15.02
C LEU A 183 10.94 -14.07 -13.87
N LEU A 184 10.48 -14.08 -12.63
CA LEU A 184 11.31 -14.16 -11.44
C LEU A 184 12.09 -15.46 -11.33
N LEU A 185 11.55 -16.58 -11.80
CA LEU A 185 12.22 -17.89 -11.86
C LEU A 185 13.47 -17.90 -12.77
N LYS A 186 13.67 -16.90 -13.64
CA LYS A 186 14.90 -16.72 -14.41
C LYS A 186 16.04 -16.17 -13.55
N TYR A 187 15.76 -15.53 -12.43
CA TYR A 187 16.69 -14.79 -11.58
C TYR A 187 16.79 -15.35 -10.15
N ARG A 188 15.78 -16.08 -9.71
CA ARG A 188 15.62 -16.55 -8.32
C ARG A 188 15.38 -18.04 -8.25
N LYS A 189 15.74 -18.64 -7.12
CA LYS A 189 15.49 -20.05 -6.85
C LYS A 189 13.97 -20.31 -6.71
N PRO A 190 13.47 -21.47 -7.17
CA PRO A 190 12.07 -21.86 -6.92
C PRO A 190 11.68 -21.79 -5.44
N SER A 191 12.61 -22.13 -4.53
CA SER A 191 12.43 -22.08 -3.07
C SER A 191 12.53 -20.69 -2.45
N THR A 192 12.64 -19.61 -3.26
CA THR A 192 12.64 -18.23 -2.72
C THR A 192 11.37 -17.97 -1.93
N PRO A 193 11.45 -17.52 -0.66
CA PRO A 193 10.28 -17.29 0.18
C PRO A 193 9.31 -16.26 -0.41
N VAL A 194 8.03 -16.57 -0.30
CA VAL A 194 6.92 -15.70 -0.70
C VAL A 194 5.89 -15.66 0.42
N ALA A 195 5.42 -14.48 0.76
CA ALA A 195 4.30 -14.30 1.67
C ALA A 195 3.15 -13.58 0.95
N ILE A 196 1.93 -14.08 1.16
CA ILE A 196 0.69 -13.50 0.65
C ILE A 196 -0.15 -13.07 1.83
N ILE A 197 -0.39 -11.78 1.97
CA ILE A 197 -1.15 -11.20 3.07
C ILE A 197 -2.39 -10.52 2.51
N LYS A 198 -3.54 -10.85 3.04
CA LYS A 198 -4.81 -10.23 2.69
C LYS A 198 -5.45 -9.60 3.92
N GLY A 199 -5.92 -8.37 3.80
CA GLY A 199 -6.63 -7.68 4.86
C GLY A 199 -5.80 -7.51 6.14
N ALA A 200 -4.53 -7.08 6.01
CA ALA A 200 -3.65 -6.86 7.15
C ALA A 200 -4.32 -6.03 8.25
N PHE A 201 -4.29 -6.51 9.49
CA PHE A 201 -4.91 -5.90 10.66
C PHE A 201 -6.43 -5.64 10.54
N ARG A 202 -7.12 -6.47 9.74
CA ARG A 202 -8.60 -6.51 9.67
C ARG A 202 -9.09 -7.86 10.17
N ASP A 203 -10.37 -7.95 10.54
CA ASP A 203 -11.00 -9.22 10.97
C ASP A 203 -10.86 -10.33 9.91
N SER A 204 -10.79 -9.94 8.64
CA SER A 204 -10.61 -10.85 7.51
C SER A 204 -9.15 -11.16 7.18
N GLN A 205 -8.19 -10.85 8.08
CA GLN A 205 -6.78 -11.09 7.83
C GLN A 205 -6.48 -12.56 7.54
N THR A 206 -5.76 -12.80 6.46
CA THR A 206 -5.16 -14.11 6.18
C THR A 206 -3.71 -13.95 5.76
N VAL A 207 -2.88 -14.91 6.17
CA VAL A 207 -1.45 -14.97 5.84
C VAL A 207 -1.16 -16.35 5.26
N VAL A 208 -0.48 -16.39 4.12
CA VAL A 208 0.03 -17.61 3.52
C VAL A 208 1.53 -17.45 3.32
N MET A 209 2.31 -18.33 3.96
CA MET A 209 3.73 -18.48 3.69
C MET A 209 3.92 -19.58 2.67
N THR A 210 4.63 -19.28 1.58
CA THR A 210 4.89 -20.19 0.46
C THR A 210 6.26 -19.90 -0.15
N ASP A 211 6.51 -20.34 -1.35
CA ASP A 211 7.69 -20.07 -2.14
C ASP A 211 7.33 -19.62 -3.57
N LEU A 212 8.34 -19.24 -4.33
CA LEU A 212 8.17 -18.76 -5.70
C LEU A 212 7.62 -19.84 -6.64
N GLU A 213 7.92 -21.12 -6.39
CA GLU A 213 7.43 -22.23 -7.18
C GLU A 213 5.92 -22.42 -7.05
N HIS A 214 5.41 -22.28 -5.83
CA HIS A 214 4.03 -22.62 -5.49
C HIS A 214 3.09 -21.41 -5.34
N MET A 215 3.60 -20.17 -5.47
CA MET A 215 2.77 -18.97 -5.23
C MET A 215 1.54 -18.87 -6.13
N GLU A 216 1.58 -19.45 -7.32
CA GLU A 216 0.44 -19.43 -8.24
C GLU A 216 -0.76 -20.24 -7.76
N ASN A 217 -0.56 -21.24 -6.87
CA ASN A 217 -1.62 -22.04 -6.27
C ASN A 217 -2.60 -21.22 -5.42
N TYR A 218 -2.26 -19.96 -5.15
CA TYR A 218 -3.05 -19.03 -4.35
C TYR A 218 -3.60 -17.86 -5.16
N ALA A 219 -3.46 -17.90 -6.49
CA ALA A 219 -3.89 -16.79 -7.36
C ALA A 219 -5.39 -16.50 -7.27
N ASP A 220 -6.22 -17.52 -7.05
CA ASP A 220 -7.67 -17.44 -6.87
C ASP A 220 -8.08 -16.80 -5.53
N LYS A 221 -7.21 -16.85 -4.53
CA LYS A 221 -7.44 -16.28 -3.19
C LYS A 221 -7.05 -14.81 -3.10
N LEU A 222 -6.35 -14.30 -4.10
CA LEU A 222 -5.90 -12.92 -4.17
C LEU A 222 -7.06 -11.97 -4.53
N GLY A 223 -6.89 -10.74 -4.11
CA GLY A 223 -7.82 -9.66 -4.43
C GLY A 223 -7.14 -8.30 -4.25
N MET A 224 -7.91 -7.23 -4.38
CA MET A 224 -7.39 -5.87 -4.32
C MET A 224 -6.82 -5.45 -2.95
N ILE A 225 -7.21 -6.13 -1.88
CA ILE A 225 -6.70 -5.91 -0.52
C ILE A 225 -5.56 -6.89 -0.16
N SER A 226 -4.99 -7.55 -1.18
CA SER A 226 -3.86 -8.46 -1.00
C SER A 226 -2.55 -7.79 -1.34
N THR A 227 -1.51 -8.11 -0.58
CA THR A 227 -0.12 -7.74 -0.85
C THR A 227 0.71 -9.02 -0.91
N VAL A 228 1.61 -9.13 -1.89
CA VAL A 228 2.54 -10.25 -2.00
C VAL A 228 3.94 -9.74 -1.76
N ILE A 229 4.67 -10.34 -0.81
CA ILE A 229 6.07 -10.05 -0.53
C ILE A 229 6.91 -11.22 -1.00
N ILE A 230 7.84 -10.96 -1.92
CA ILE A 230 8.72 -11.96 -2.53
C ILE A 230 10.16 -11.67 -2.11
N GLY A 231 10.78 -12.60 -1.42
CA GLY A 231 12.15 -12.48 -0.94
C GLY A 231 13.18 -12.37 -2.07
N ASN A 232 14.40 -12.00 -1.72
CA ASN A 232 15.57 -12.01 -2.60
C ASN A 232 16.46 -13.25 -2.35
N SER A 233 17.67 -13.26 -2.92
CA SER A 233 18.60 -14.41 -2.80
C SER A 233 19.02 -14.73 -1.37
N SER A 234 18.97 -13.75 -0.45
CA SER A 234 19.35 -13.90 0.96
C SER A 234 18.19 -14.15 1.91
N THR A 235 16.96 -14.00 1.45
CA THR A 235 15.75 -14.17 2.28
C THR A 235 15.54 -15.64 2.64
N TYR A 236 15.16 -15.90 3.88
CA TYR A 236 14.82 -17.25 4.37
C TYR A 236 13.64 -17.22 5.33
N ASN A 237 13.00 -18.37 5.47
CA ASN A 237 11.96 -18.56 6.49
C ASN A 237 12.58 -19.14 7.78
N PHE A 238 12.16 -18.59 8.91
CA PHE A 238 12.42 -19.14 10.22
C PHE A 238 11.09 -19.34 10.95
N LYS A 239 10.65 -20.60 11.03
CA LYS A 239 9.28 -20.94 11.46
C LYS A 239 8.27 -20.20 10.58
N ASP A 240 7.36 -19.44 11.19
CA ASP A 240 6.33 -18.67 10.51
C ASP A 240 6.78 -17.24 10.14
N LEU A 241 8.09 -16.95 10.23
CA LEU A 241 8.66 -15.64 9.95
C LEU A 241 9.48 -15.65 8.67
N MET A 242 9.36 -14.59 7.89
CA MET A 242 10.20 -14.28 6.74
C MET A 242 11.27 -13.28 7.14
N ILE A 243 12.53 -13.64 6.96
CA ILE A 243 13.68 -12.84 7.38
C ILE A 243 14.55 -12.52 6.17
N ASN A 244 14.82 -11.24 5.95
CA ASN A 244 15.84 -10.77 5.03
C ASN A 244 17.03 -10.22 5.84
N PRO A 245 18.18 -10.92 5.89
CA PRO A 245 19.27 -10.54 6.76
C PRO A 245 20.02 -9.34 6.22
N ARG A 246 20.32 -8.35 7.07
CA ARG A 246 21.12 -7.17 6.70
C ARG A 246 22.63 -7.42 6.70
N GLY A 247 23.07 -8.65 6.96
CA GLY A 247 24.47 -9.01 6.94
C GLY A 247 25.21 -8.92 8.28
N TYR A 248 24.50 -8.74 9.40
CA TYR A 248 25.15 -8.67 10.72
C TYR A 248 26.03 -9.88 11.02
N LYS A 249 25.58 -11.11 10.65
CA LYS A 249 26.36 -12.36 10.86
C LYS A 249 27.73 -12.36 10.18
N SER A 250 27.91 -11.59 9.11
CA SER A 250 29.22 -11.50 8.44
C SER A 250 30.24 -10.67 9.21
N LYS A 251 29.78 -9.77 10.10
CA LYS A 251 30.63 -8.83 10.83
C LYS A 251 30.65 -9.05 12.34
N TYR A 252 29.57 -9.61 12.88
CA TYR A 252 29.41 -9.79 14.32
C TYR A 252 29.15 -11.26 14.68
N ASN A 253 29.60 -11.67 15.87
CA ASN A 253 29.07 -12.88 16.50
C ASN A 253 27.73 -12.49 17.15
N LEU A 254 26.61 -13.08 16.71
CA LEU A 254 25.30 -12.71 17.22
C LEU A 254 25.01 -13.25 18.62
N ASP A 255 25.76 -14.27 19.04
CA ASP A 255 25.67 -14.84 20.40
C ASP A 255 26.49 -14.02 21.41
N GLU A 256 27.50 -13.30 20.94
CA GLU A 256 28.37 -12.42 21.71
C GLU A 256 28.50 -11.09 21.00
N PRO A 257 28.28 -9.92 21.63
CA PRO A 257 28.21 -8.62 20.95
C PRO A 257 29.61 -8.08 20.54
N GLU A 258 30.51 -8.95 20.11
CA GLU A 258 31.85 -8.61 19.66
C GLU A 258 31.95 -8.63 18.12
N ILE A 259 32.78 -7.72 17.58
CA ILE A 259 33.08 -7.67 16.14
C ILE A 259 33.98 -8.85 15.79
N LYS A 260 33.64 -9.60 14.78
CA LYS A 260 34.52 -10.63 14.21
C LYS A 260 35.75 -9.95 13.57
N ASN A 261 36.94 -10.30 14.04
CA ASN A 261 38.19 -9.87 13.45
C ASN A 261 38.42 -10.49 12.07
#